data_23a23e3869077fea53acde99935430bc
#
_entry.id   23a23e3869077fea53acde99935430bc
#
_cell.length_a   1.000
_cell.length_b   1.000
_cell.length_c   1.000
_cell.angle_alpha   90.00
_cell.angle_beta   90.00
_cell.angle_gamma   90.00
#
_symmetry.space_group_name_H-M   'P 1'
#
loop_
_entity.id
_entity.type
_entity.pdbx_description
1 polymer ?
#
loop_
_entity_poly.entity_id
_entity_poly.type
_entity_poly.pdbx_seq_one_letter_code
_entity_poly.pdbx_strand_id
1 'polypeptide(L)'
;MDISVVIPTYNRIDTLAEVLPTLLAQSLDASSYEIIVADSESSDGTAAHLCDLSASVAPGRLRHLPGAYSGRAAARNAGIAAARAPVVMFTDADILASPQLLERHLAGHRAANGKRVAVVGCELQVRSLADYRAQRDRPETRRPLHPSSRTRVSWLYFLTGNASVRRADVEAVGKFDESFTGYGHEDLELGYRLEKDGVELRYDAEAVNYHWHPVPFAEQIGRSELAGVSTVRFYRKHPEFGVMTNLGMTPISLALHSLLRAAAPVRRAIERAGASEEIPRKNTWPYFARQIAYQYHYLTGVKRALHNADGATRS
;
A
#
# COMPACT_ATOMS: atom_id res chain seq x y z
N MET A 1 -16.53 -9.61 -17.22
CA MET A 1 -15.41 -9.39 -16.28
C MET A 1 -15.32 -7.91 -15.99
N ASP A 2 -15.42 -7.54 -14.72
CA ASP A 2 -15.62 -6.17 -14.26
C ASP A 2 -14.40 -5.62 -13.51
N ILE A 3 -13.63 -6.49 -12.83
CA ILE A 3 -12.48 -6.09 -12.04
C ILE A 3 -11.35 -7.13 -12.14
N SER A 4 -10.10 -6.65 -12.34
CA SER A 4 -8.87 -7.46 -12.29
C SER A 4 -8.11 -7.11 -11.01
N VAL A 5 -7.83 -8.09 -10.17
CA VAL A 5 -7.03 -7.93 -8.94
C VAL A 5 -5.57 -8.18 -9.27
N VAL A 6 -4.69 -7.23 -8.97
CA VAL A 6 -3.24 -7.33 -9.23
C VAL A 6 -2.49 -7.43 -7.92
N ILE A 7 -1.69 -8.49 -7.77
CA ILE A 7 -0.89 -8.81 -6.59
C ILE A 7 0.57 -8.94 -7.02
N PRO A 8 1.46 -8.03 -6.61
CA PRO A 8 2.89 -8.24 -6.74
C PRO A 8 3.37 -9.22 -5.66
N THR A 9 4.25 -10.16 -6.01
CA THR A 9 4.83 -11.10 -5.04
C THR A 9 6.30 -11.39 -5.31
N TYR A 10 7.03 -11.71 -4.23
CA TYR A 10 8.39 -12.22 -4.26
C TYR A 10 8.68 -12.99 -2.97
N ASN A 11 8.86 -14.31 -3.05
CA ASN A 11 9.13 -15.19 -1.91
C ASN A 11 8.13 -14.98 -0.74
N ARG A 12 6.84 -15.18 -1.03
CA ARG A 12 5.73 -14.98 -0.07
C ARG A 12 4.73 -16.12 -0.07
N ILE A 13 5.20 -17.35 -0.30
CA ILE A 13 4.31 -18.53 -0.33
C ILE A 13 3.50 -18.67 0.97
N ASP A 14 4.12 -18.39 2.12
CA ASP A 14 3.56 -18.49 3.45
C ASP A 14 2.30 -17.63 3.64
N THR A 15 2.32 -16.39 3.16
CA THR A 15 1.17 -15.48 3.25
C THR A 15 0.23 -15.62 2.07
N LEU A 16 0.76 -15.77 0.85
CA LEU A 16 -0.01 -15.83 -0.37
C LEU A 16 -0.96 -17.05 -0.41
N ALA A 17 -0.54 -18.19 0.16
CA ALA A 17 -1.37 -19.39 0.29
C ALA A 17 -2.64 -19.16 1.12
N GLU A 18 -2.61 -18.24 2.08
CA GLU A 18 -3.77 -17.85 2.89
C GLU A 18 -4.57 -16.69 2.28
N VAL A 19 -3.92 -15.81 1.54
CA VAL A 19 -4.55 -14.65 0.88
C VAL A 19 -5.42 -15.08 -0.30
N LEU A 20 -4.90 -15.93 -1.19
CA LEU A 20 -5.61 -16.33 -2.41
C LEU A 20 -6.97 -16.98 -2.15
N PRO A 21 -7.15 -17.89 -1.17
CA PRO A 21 -8.47 -18.40 -0.85
C PRO A 21 -9.49 -17.33 -0.48
N THR A 22 -9.08 -16.24 0.20
CA THR A 22 -10.00 -15.14 0.56
C THR A 22 -10.44 -14.33 -0.66
N LEU A 23 -9.58 -14.17 -1.65
CA LEU A 23 -9.89 -13.51 -2.91
C LEU A 23 -10.68 -14.40 -3.86
N LEU A 24 -10.52 -15.71 -3.80
CA LEU A 24 -11.31 -16.67 -4.57
C LEU A 24 -12.73 -16.88 -3.99
N ALA A 25 -12.95 -16.56 -2.71
CA ALA A 25 -14.22 -16.70 -1.99
C ALA A 25 -14.99 -15.37 -1.87
N GLN A 26 -14.93 -14.51 -2.89
CA GLN A 26 -15.68 -13.25 -2.89
C GLN A 26 -17.16 -13.45 -3.17
N SER A 27 -18.02 -12.53 -2.67
CA SER A 27 -19.46 -12.50 -2.93
C SER A 27 -19.79 -12.15 -4.40
N LEU A 28 -18.85 -11.53 -5.09
CA LEU A 28 -18.98 -11.20 -6.51
C LEU A 28 -18.96 -12.47 -7.35
N ASP A 29 -19.80 -12.52 -8.41
CA ASP A 29 -19.82 -13.64 -9.35
C ASP A 29 -18.42 -13.96 -9.89
N ALA A 30 -18.08 -15.26 -9.90
CA ALA A 30 -16.75 -15.74 -10.27
C ALA A 30 -16.33 -15.37 -11.71
N SER A 31 -17.28 -15.14 -12.62
CA SER A 31 -17.03 -14.71 -14.00
C SER A 31 -16.76 -13.21 -14.11
N SER A 32 -17.05 -12.45 -13.06
CA SER A 32 -16.93 -11.00 -13.05
C SER A 32 -15.54 -10.51 -12.64
N TYR A 33 -14.64 -11.38 -12.20
CA TYR A 33 -13.28 -10.98 -11.78
C TYR A 33 -12.19 -12.00 -12.12
N GLU A 34 -10.97 -11.51 -12.20
CA GLU A 34 -9.74 -12.32 -12.27
C GLU A 34 -8.75 -11.86 -11.21
N ILE A 35 -7.83 -12.75 -10.84
CA ILE A 35 -6.71 -12.48 -9.96
C ILE A 35 -5.43 -12.70 -10.77
N ILE A 36 -4.56 -11.71 -10.80
CA ILE A 36 -3.27 -11.72 -11.51
C ILE A 36 -2.18 -11.59 -10.46
N VAL A 37 -1.38 -12.64 -10.30
CA VAL A 37 -0.22 -12.65 -9.40
C VAL A 37 1.03 -12.41 -10.21
N ALA A 38 1.60 -11.20 -10.10
CA ALA A 38 2.84 -10.81 -10.75
C ALA A 38 4.02 -11.23 -9.86
N ASP A 39 4.64 -12.35 -10.18
CA ASP A 39 5.69 -13.01 -9.40
C ASP A 39 7.08 -12.66 -9.92
N SER A 40 7.89 -12.06 -9.06
CA SER A 40 9.27 -11.64 -9.36
C SER A 40 10.26 -12.80 -9.24
N GLU A 41 10.01 -13.93 -9.94
CA GLU A 41 10.88 -15.12 -9.95
C GLU A 41 11.12 -15.68 -8.53
N SER A 42 10.04 -15.94 -7.79
CA SER A 42 10.12 -16.54 -6.46
C SER A 42 10.76 -17.94 -6.48
N SER A 43 11.56 -18.25 -5.47
CA SER A 43 12.28 -19.52 -5.31
C SER A 43 11.79 -20.37 -4.11
N ASP A 44 10.76 -19.90 -3.40
CA ASP A 44 10.22 -20.50 -2.17
C ASP A 44 9.06 -21.49 -2.40
N GLY A 45 8.75 -21.83 -3.67
CA GLY A 45 7.62 -22.69 -4.03
C GLY A 45 6.36 -21.92 -4.46
N THR A 46 6.38 -20.59 -4.45
CA THR A 46 5.26 -19.74 -4.90
C THR A 46 4.76 -20.13 -6.29
N ALA A 47 5.67 -20.31 -7.26
CA ALA A 47 5.31 -20.65 -8.65
C ALA A 47 4.56 -21.99 -8.74
N ALA A 48 5.02 -23.04 -8.03
CA ALA A 48 4.38 -24.34 -8.01
C ALA A 48 2.98 -24.25 -7.40
N HIS A 49 2.85 -23.57 -6.25
CA HIS A 49 1.56 -23.34 -5.58
C HIS A 49 0.55 -22.61 -6.51
N LEU A 50 1.00 -21.56 -7.22
CA LEU A 50 0.15 -20.82 -8.16
C LEU A 50 -0.28 -21.69 -9.34
N CYS A 51 0.59 -22.56 -9.85
CA CYS A 51 0.26 -23.50 -10.91
C CYS A 51 -0.85 -24.47 -10.46
N ASP A 52 -0.67 -25.12 -9.31
CA ASP A 52 -1.63 -26.08 -8.75
C ASP A 52 -2.99 -25.40 -8.44
N LEU A 53 -2.96 -24.23 -7.83
CA LEU A 53 -4.18 -23.49 -7.50
C LEU A 53 -4.90 -23.01 -8.77
N SER A 54 -4.18 -22.56 -9.79
CA SER A 54 -4.79 -22.12 -11.05
C SER A 54 -5.47 -23.27 -11.81
N ALA A 55 -4.93 -24.49 -11.71
CA ALA A 55 -5.55 -25.68 -12.27
C ALA A 55 -6.82 -26.13 -11.53
N SER A 56 -6.98 -25.74 -10.26
CA SER A 56 -8.13 -26.10 -9.42
C SER A 56 -9.32 -25.15 -9.53
N VAL A 57 -9.15 -24.01 -10.20
CA VAL A 57 -10.21 -22.99 -10.38
C VAL A 57 -10.60 -22.85 -11.85
N ALA A 58 -11.68 -22.11 -12.12
CA ALA A 58 -12.12 -21.88 -13.50
C ALA A 58 -10.99 -21.22 -14.35
N PRO A 59 -10.81 -21.65 -15.62
CA PRO A 59 -9.74 -21.15 -16.48
C PRO A 59 -9.72 -19.61 -16.56
N GLY A 60 -8.55 -19.05 -16.32
CA GLY A 60 -8.32 -17.60 -16.40
C GLY A 60 -8.77 -16.80 -15.20
N ARG A 61 -9.34 -17.44 -14.15
CA ARG A 61 -9.73 -16.78 -12.90
C ARG A 61 -8.54 -16.44 -12.01
N LEU A 62 -7.54 -17.32 -11.95
CA LEU A 62 -6.24 -17.07 -11.34
C LEU A 62 -5.16 -17.18 -12.42
N ARG A 63 -4.33 -16.16 -12.53
CA ARG A 63 -3.28 -16.10 -13.54
C ARG A 63 -1.94 -15.81 -12.87
N HIS A 64 -0.98 -16.70 -13.05
CA HIS A 64 0.40 -16.50 -12.68
C HIS A 64 1.13 -15.76 -13.80
N LEU A 65 1.78 -14.67 -13.47
CA LEU A 65 2.55 -13.82 -14.37
C LEU A 65 4.00 -13.74 -13.86
N PRO A 66 4.86 -14.72 -14.19
CA PRO A 66 6.26 -14.69 -13.78
C PRO A 66 7.06 -13.68 -14.59
N GLY A 67 8.06 -13.05 -13.97
CA GLY A 67 8.97 -12.14 -14.66
C GLY A 67 10.03 -11.54 -13.73
N ALA A 68 11.14 -11.11 -14.29
CA ALA A 68 12.21 -10.41 -13.56
C ALA A 68 11.83 -8.95 -13.33
N TYR A 69 10.91 -8.71 -12.40
CA TYR A 69 10.44 -7.36 -12.08
C TYR A 69 11.43 -6.65 -11.14
N SER A 70 11.82 -5.42 -11.48
CA SER A 70 12.77 -4.61 -10.69
C SER A 70 12.20 -4.09 -9.35
N GLY A 71 10.96 -4.46 -9.00
CA GLY A 71 10.28 -4.06 -7.78
C GLY A 71 8.76 -4.08 -7.92
N ARG A 72 8.07 -3.68 -6.87
CA ARG A 72 6.59 -3.71 -6.82
C ARG A 72 5.92 -2.88 -7.91
N ALA A 73 6.50 -1.72 -8.25
CA ALA A 73 5.99 -0.86 -9.33
C ALA A 73 5.99 -1.60 -10.68
N ALA A 74 7.11 -2.24 -11.06
CA ALA A 74 7.22 -2.99 -12.29
C ALA A 74 6.29 -4.21 -12.32
N ALA A 75 6.19 -4.97 -11.22
CA ALA A 75 5.27 -6.09 -11.09
C ALA A 75 3.80 -5.66 -11.23
N ARG A 76 3.40 -4.55 -10.58
CA ARG A 76 2.04 -4.00 -10.74
C ARG A 76 1.79 -3.50 -12.15
N ASN A 77 2.76 -2.89 -12.82
CA ASN A 77 2.65 -2.46 -14.21
C ASN A 77 2.44 -3.64 -15.17
N ALA A 78 3.16 -4.74 -14.96
CA ALA A 78 2.94 -5.98 -15.69
C ALA A 78 1.53 -6.53 -15.47
N GLY A 79 1.03 -6.49 -14.22
CA GLY A 79 -0.34 -6.87 -13.87
C GLY A 79 -1.40 -5.98 -14.54
N ILE A 80 -1.19 -4.66 -14.58
CA ILE A 80 -2.08 -3.70 -15.30
C ILE A 80 -2.13 -4.04 -16.79
N ALA A 81 -0.98 -4.29 -17.41
CA ALA A 81 -0.91 -4.64 -18.83
C ALA A 81 -1.60 -5.96 -19.14
N ALA A 82 -1.56 -6.92 -18.23
CA ALA A 82 -2.22 -8.23 -18.36
C ALA A 82 -3.70 -8.21 -17.99
N ALA A 83 -4.20 -7.16 -17.31
CA ALA A 83 -5.58 -7.03 -16.86
C ALA A 83 -6.56 -6.98 -18.04
N ARG A 84 -7.67 -7.73 -17.91
CA ARG A 84 -8.74 -7.80 -18.93
C ARG A 84 -9.93 -6.91 -18.59
N ALA A 85 -10.13 -6.64 -17.30
CA ALA A 85 -11.25 -5.86 -16.81
C ALA A 85 -11.03 -4.34 -16.98
N PRO A 86 -12.10 -3.55 -17.04
CA PRO A 86 -12.03 -2.09 -17.08
C PRO A 86 -11.58 -1.46 -15.75
N VAL A 87 -11.76 -2.15 -14.63
CA VAL A 87 -11.29 -1.72 -13.31
C VAL A 87 -10.13 -2.62 -12.86
N VAL A 88 -9.07 -2.01 -12.36
CA VAL A 88 -7.93 -2.70 -11.73
C VAL A 88 -7.96 -2.40 -10.24
N MET A 89 -7.87 -3.44 -9.43
CA MET A 89 -7.69 -3.34 -7.99
C MET A 89 -6.28 -3.81 -7.62
N PHE A 90 -5.63 -3.08 -6.75
CA PHE A 90 -4.34 -3.43 -6.17
C PHE A 90 -4.52 -3.96 -4.75
N THR A 91 -3.79 -5.02 -4.44
CA THR A 91 -3.62 -5.57 -3.09
C THR A 91 -2.24 -6.24 -2.98
N ASP A 92 -1.83 -6.64 -1.79
CA ASP A 92 -0.51 -7.25 -1.57
C ASP A 92 -0.65 -8.73 -1.13
N ALA A 93 0.46 -9.48 -1.20
CA ALA A 93 0.51 -10.92 -0.94
C ALA A 93 0.33 -11.31 0.55
N ASP A 94 0.16 -10.33 1.44
CA ASP A 94 -0.07 -10.48 2.88
C ASP A 94 -1.37 -9.80 3.34
N ILE A 95 -2.28 -9.52 2.41
CA ILE A 95 -3.57 -8.87 2.68
C ILE A 95 -4.74 -9.81 2.42
N LEU A 96 -5.42 -10.20 3.51
CA LEU A 96 -6.62 -11.02 3.48
C LEU A 96 -7.86 -10.18 3.15
N ALA A 97 -8.70 -10.64 2.25
CA ALA A 97 -9.89 -9.93 1.81
C ALA A 97 -11.13 -10.21 2.68
N SER A 98 -12.00 -9.22 2.90
CA SER A 98 -13.37 -9.51 3.32
C SER A 98 -14.17 -10.09 2.15
N PRO A 99 -15.24 -10.88 2.41
CA PRO A 99 -16.02 -11.48 1.33
C PRO A 99 -16.63 -10.50 0.34
N GLN A 100 -16.96 -9.29 0.77
CA GLN A 100 -17.59 -8.25 -0.06
C GLN A 100 -16.59 -7.24 -0.67
N LEU A 101 -15.29 -7.44 -0.51
CA LEU A 101 -14.28 -6.45 -0.91
C LEU A 101 -14.43 -6.01 -2.36
N LEU A 102 -14.47 -6.95 -3.32
CA LEU A 102 -14.54 -6.64 -4.75
C LEU A 102 -15.88 -6.01 -5.14
N GLU A 103 -16.97 -6.49 -4.56
CA GLU A 103 -18.31 -5.93 -4.77
C GLU A 103 -18.37 -4.46 -4.33
N ARG A 104 -17.79 -4.13 -3.18
CA ARG A 104 -17.73 -2.77 -2.64
C ARG A 104 -16.92 -1.83 -3.53
N HIS A 105 -15.76 -2.27 -4.00
CA HIS A 105 -14.99 -1.50 -4.98
C HIS A 105 -15.78 -1.21 -6.25
N LEU A 106 -16.41 -2.23 -6.86
CA LEU A 106 -17.25 -2.03 -8.04
C LEU A 106 -18.45 -1.13 -7.78
N ALA A 107 -19.10 -1.26 -6.61
CA ALA A 107 -20.20 -0.38 -6.22
C ALA A 107 -19.75 1.09 -6.15
N GLY A 108 -18.54 1.36 -5.65
CA GLY A 108 -17.93 2.70 -5.64
C GLY A 108 -17.76 3.29 -7.05
N HIS A 109 -17.26 2.48 -8.00
CA HIS A 109 -17.12 2.86 -9.40
C HIS A 109 -18.47 3.08 -10.08
N ARG A 110 -19.46 2.20 -9.86
CA ARG A 110 -20.82 2.34 -10.42
C ARG A 110 -21.53 3.58 -9.89
N ALA A 111 -21.39 3.88 -8.59
CA ALA A 111 -21.97 5.07 -7.96
C ALA A 111 -21.33 6.40 -8.40
N ALA A 112 -20.28 6.35 -9.19
CA ALA A 112 -19.61 7.55 -9.70
C ALA A 112 -20.39 8.25 -10.83
N ASN A 113 -21.41 7.61 -11.41
CA ASN A 113 -22.27 8.19 -12.45
C ASN A 113 -21.48 8.84 -13.60
N GLY A 114 -20.51 8.10 -14.14
CA GLY A 114 -19.66 8.55 -15.23
C GLY A 114 -18.43 9.39 -14.82
N LYS A 115 -18.32 9.84 -13.58
CA LYS A 115 -17.11 10.52 -13.09
C LYS A 115 -15.92 9.55 -13.03
N ARG A 116 -14.74 10.09 -13.24
CA ARG A 116 -13.48 9.36 -13.05
C ARG A 116 -13.17 9.27 -11.56
N VAL A 117 -13.16 8.05 -11.02
CA VAL A 117 -12.92 7.82 -9.59
C VAL A 117 -11.88 6.72 -9.36
N ALA A 118 -11.15 6.84 -8.27
CA ALA A 118 -10.43 5.76 -7.64
C ALA A 118 -11.10 5.47 -6.29
N VAL A 119 -11.27 4.21 -5.94
CA VAL A 119 -11.87 3.77 -4.68
C VAL A 119 -10.77 3.25 -3.77
N VAL A 120 -10.72 3.78 -2.55
CA VAL A 120 -9.79 3.36 -1.49
C VAL A 120 -10.62 2.73 -0.38
N GLY A 121 -10.26 1.52 0.04
CA GLY A 121 -10.97 0.80 1.09
C GLY A 121 -10.38 1.00 2.50
N CYS A 122 -11.00 0.31 3.45
CA CYS A 122 -10.57 0.27 4.85
C CYS A 122 -9.60 -0.90 5.06
N GLU A 123 -8.36 -0.61 5.39
CA GLU A 123 -7.38 -1.62 5.79
C GLU A 123 -7.33 -1.75 7.31
N LEU A 124 -7.48 -2.96 7.82
CA LEU A 124 -7.37 -3.30 9.24
C LEU A 124 -6.12 -4.16 9.46
N GLN A 125 -5.46 -3.98 10.60
CA GLN A 125 -4.30 -4.79 10.96
C GLN A 125 -4.74 -6.03 11.75
N VAL A 126 -4.21 -7.19 11.39
CA VAL A 126 -4.41 -8.45 12.12
C VAL A 126 -3.06 -9.09 12.45
N ARG A 127 -3.01 -9.76 13.61
CA ARG A 127 -1.76 -10.38 14.12
C ARG A 127 -1.65 -11.86 13.74
N SER A 128 -2.78 -12.49 13.43
CA SER A 128 -2.86 -13.91 13.12
C SER A 128 -4.11 -14.20 12.29
N LEU A 129 -4.18 -15.40 11.71
CA LEU A 129 -5.40 -15.89 11.05
C LEU A 129 -6.59 -16.03 12.02
N ALA A 130 -6.33 -16.31 13.30
CA ALA A 130 -7.39 -16.34 14.32
C ALA A 130 -7.95 -14.94 14.56
N ASP A 131 -7.08 -13.92 14.64
CA ASP A 131 -7.50 -12.52 14.77
C ASP A 131 -8.27 -12.05 13.52
N TYR A 132 -7.79 -12.40 12.30
CA TYR A 132 -8.53 -12.16 11.07
C TYR A 132 -9.93 -12.73 11.11
N ARG A 133 -10.10 -14.02 11.47
CA ARG A 133 -11.41 -14.68 11.55
C ARG A 133 -12.31 -13.99 12.56
N ALA A 134 -11.78 -13.65 13.73
CA ALA A 134 -12.53 -12.94 14.77
C ALA A 134 -13.03 -11.57 14.31
N GLN A 135 -12.19 -10.78 13.65
CA GLN A 135 -12.57 -9.45 13.15
C GLN A 135 -13.48 -9.53 11.92
N ARG A 136 -13.29 -10.51 11.04
CA ARG A 136 -14.17 -10.76 9.89
C ARG A 136 -15.59 -11.08 10.33
N ASP A 137 -15.72 -11.95 11.34
CA ASP A 137 -17.00 -12.46 11.80
C ASP A 137 -17.74 -11.49 12.74
N ARG A 138 -17.06 -10.40 13.19
CA ARG A 138 -17.61 -9.35 14.05
C ARG A 138 -17.41 -7.95 13.46
N PRO A 139 -18.08 -7.63 12.36
CA PRO A 139 -17.89 -6.35 11.65
C PRO A 139 -18.18 -5.12 12.51
N GLU A 140 -19.01 -5.23 13.54
CA GLU A 140 -19.33 -4.18 14.49
C GLU A 140 -18.13 -3.73 15.34
N THR A 141 -17.08 -4.55 15.42
CA THR A 141 -15.83 -4.21 16.14
C THR A 141 -14.86 -3.39 15.32
N ARG A 142 -15.11 -3.24 14.02
CA ARG A 142 -14.25 -2.53 13.09
C ARG A 142 -14.25 -1.03 13.40
N ARG A 143 -13.08 -0.42 13.30
CA ARG A 143 -12.91 1.03 13.45
C ARG A 143 -12.36 1.58 12.14
N PRO A 144 -13.21 2.00 11.21
CA PRO A 144 -12.77 2.56 9.94
C PRO A 144 -11.95 3.84 10.16
N LEU A 145 -11.08 4.14 9.21
CA LEU A 145 -10.27 5.35 9.20
C LEU A 145 -11.15 6.62 9.21
N HIS A 146 -12.25 6.57 8.44
CA HIS A 146 -13.28 7.60 8.38
C HIS A 146 -14.64 7.04 8.82
N PRO A 147 -15.46 7.83 9.54
CA PRO A 147 -16.76 7.38 10.02
C PRO A 147 -17.82 7.22 8.90
N SER A 148 -17.65 7.88 7.76
CA SER A 148 -18.59 7.85 6.65
C SER A 148 -18.02 7.13 5.43
N SER A 149 -18.81 6.28 4.79
CA SER A 149 -18.51 5.69 3.50
C SER A 149 -18.52 6.74 2.38
N ARG A 150 -17.71 6.49 1.34
CA ARG A 150 -17.65 7.30 0.11
C ARG A 150 -17.24 8.76 0.31
N THR A 151 -16.52 9.03 1.37
CA THR A 151 -15.92 10.35 1.62
C THR A 151 -14.80 10.60 0.61
N ARG A 152 -14.78 11.79 -0.01
CA ARG A 152 -13.66 12.22 -0.82
C ARG A 152 -12.40 12.34 0.03
N VAL A 153 -11.30 11.77 -0.44
CA VAL A 153 -10.00 11.79 0.23
C VAL A 153 -8.93 12.30 -0.73
N SER A 154 -7.78 12.71 -0.20
CA SER A 154 -6.65 13.15 -1.02
C SER A 154 -5.80 11.95 -1.48
N TRP A 155 -4.89 12.22 -2.41
CA TRP A 155 -3.90 11.26 -2.91
C TRP A 155 -3.08 10.57 -1.82
N LEU A 156 -2.93 11.17 -0.63
CA LEU A 156 -2.24 10.57 0.53
C LEU A 156 -2.89 9.27 1.02
N TYR A 157 -4.11 9.00 0.62
CA TYR A 157 -4.85 7.79 0.96
C TYR A 157 -4.82 6.73 -0.15
N PHE A 158 -4.20 7.01 -1.29
CA PHE A 158 -4.09 6.03 -2.38
C PHE A 158 -2.99 5.01 -2.04
N LEU A 159 -3.34 4.05 -1.18
CA LEU A 159 -2.47 2.95 -0.78
C LEU A 159 -2.87 1.69 -1.52
N THR A 160 -1.93 1.08 -2.23
CA THR A 160 -2.18 -0.07 -3.10
C THR A 160 -2.48 -1.38 -2.37
N GLY A 161 -2.43 -1.39 -1.04
CA GLY A 161 -2.98 -2.49 -0.25
C GLY A 161 -4.50 -2.63 -0.39
N ASN A 162 -5.23 -1.52 -0.66
CA ASN A 162 -6.69 -1.52 -0.80
C ASN A 162 -7.16 -0.36 -1.70
N ALA A 163 -6.82 -0.39 -2.96
CA ALA A 163 -7.20 0.65 -3.91
C ALA A 163 -7.61 0.08 -5.27
N SER A 164 -8.62 0.67 -5.89
CA SER A 164 -9.00 0.36 -7.28
C SER A 164 -9.19 1.61 -8.11
N VAL A 165 -8.94 1.50 -9.41
CA VAL A 165 -9.04 2.59 -10.37
C VAL A 165 -9.41 2.03 -11.75
N ARG A 166 -10.00 2.81 -12.63
CA ARG A 166 -10.21 2.38 -14.00
C ARG A 166 -8.86 2.19 -14.70
N ARG A 167 -8.69 1.07 -15.40
CA ARG A 167 -7.46 0.75 -16.12
C ARG A 167 -7.05 1.88 -17.07
N ALA A 168 -8.01 2.45 -17.81
CA ALA A 168 -7.74 3.56 -18.71
C ALA A 168 -7.20 4.81 -17.98
N ASP A 169 -7.64 5.08 -16.74
CA ASP A 169 -7.17 6.24 -15.97
C ASP A 169 -5.73 6.03 -15.49
N VAL A 170 -5.38 4.83 -15.04
CA VAL A 170 -4.00 4.52 -14.61
C VAL A 170 -3.03 4.47 -15.80
N GLU A 171 -3.49 3.99 -16.96
CA GLU A 171 -2.71 4.00 -18.21
C GLU A 171 -2.49 5.43 -18.71
N ALA A 172 -3.50 6.30 -18.66
CA ALA A 172 -3.43 7.69 -19.10
C ALA A 172 -2.40 8.51 -18.33
N VAL A 173 -2.23 8.25 -17.02
CA VAL A 173 -1.21 8.92 -16.21
C VAL A 173 0.15 8.22 -16.25
N GLY A 174 0.34 7.18 -17.07
CA GLY A 174 1.63 6.49 -17.27
C GLY A 174 1.94 5.38 -16.28
N LYS A 175 0.94 4.84 -15.58
CA LYS A 175 1.06 3.73 -14.64
C LYS A 175 1.99 4.04 -13.45
N PHE A 176 2.49 3.02 -12.73
CA PHE A 176 3.48 3.22 -11.67
C PHE A 176 4.82 3.65 -12.24
N ASP A 177 5.49 4.55 -11.54
CA ASP A 177 6.85 4.93 -11.88
C ASP A 177 7.84 3.89 -11.34
N GLU A 178 8.45 3.12 -12.25
CA GLU A 178 9.37 2.03 -11.93
C GLU A 178 10.71 2.50 -11.36
N SER A 179 11.00 3.81 -11.38
CA SER A 179 12.17 4.35 -10.70
C SER A 179 12.07 4.27 -9.18
N PHE A 180 10.87 4.04 -8.61
CA PHE A 180 10.68 3.74 -7.20
C PHE A 180 11.03 2.27 -6.90
N THR A 181 12.31 1.94 -6.94
CA THR A 181 12.83 0.58 -6.68
C THR A 181 12.97 0.27 -5.18
N GLY A 182 12.92 1.31 -4.32
CA GLY A 182 13.01 1.19 -2.86
C GLY A 182 11.66 0.94 -2.19
N TYR A 183 11.59 1.24 -0.89
CA TYR A 183 10.37 1.12 -0.11
C TYR A 183 9.57 2.42 -0.13
N GLY A 184 8.30 2.31 -0.53
CA GLY A 184 7.26 3.33 -0.36
C GLY A 184 7.21 4.42 -1.42
N HIS A 185 6.06 5.06 -1.46
CA HIS A 185 5.68 6.24 -2.24
C HIS A 185 5.43 6.01 -3.73
N GLU A 186 5.63 4.82 -4.27
CA GLU A 186 5.21 4.48 -5.63
C GLU A 186 3.69 4.60 -5.81
N ASP A 187 2.95 4.27 -4.76
CA ASP A 187 1.50 4.34 -4.68
C ASP A 187 0.99 5.78 -4.48
N LEU A 188 1.57 6.50 -3.53
CA LEU A 188 1.22 7.90 -3.29
C LEU A 188 1.53 8.79 -4.50
N GLU A 189 2.63 8.52 -5.20
CA GLU A 189 3.02 9.24 -6.40
C GLU A 189 2.03 8.98 -7.55
N LEU A 190 1.58 7.75 -7.72
CA LEU A 190 0.52 7.44 -8.67
C LEU A 190 -0.80 8.12 -8.27
N GLY A 191 -1.19 8.04 -6.99
CA GLY A 191 -2.38 8.71 -6.46
C GLY A 191 -2.37 10.22 -6.71
N TYR A 192 -1.21 10.84 -6.54
CA TYR A 192 -0.98 12.26 -6.83
C TYR A 192 -1.22 12.59 -8.32
N ARG A 193 -0.64 11.80 -9.25
CA ARG A 193 -0.86 12.00 -10.69
C ARG A 193 -2.31 11.77 -11.09
N LEU A 194 -2.96 10.76 -10.52
CA LEU A 194 -4.39 10.50 -10.75
C LEU A 194 -5.25 11.68 -10.28
N GLU A 195 -5.02 12.22 -9.08
CA GLU A 195 -5.77 13.37 -8.57
C GLU A 195 -5.53 14.63 -9.42
N LYS A 196 -4.29 14.88 -9.84
CA LYS A 196 -3.95 15.99 -10.76
C LYS A 196 -4.62 15.86 -12.13
N ASP A 197 -4.81 14.65 -12.61
CA ASP A 197 -5.49 14.35 -13.87
C ASP A 197 -7.03 14.33 -13.73
N GLY A 198 -7.54 14.74 -12.56
CA GLY A 198 -8.98 14.91 -12.30
C GLY A 198 -9.70 13.62 -11.88
N VAL A 199 -8.99 12.57 -11.48
CA VAL A 199 -9.58 11.39 -10.85
C VAL A 199 -9.92 11.72 -9.40
N GLU A 200 -11.20 11.59 -9.01
CA GLU A 200 -11.65 11.82 -7.65
C GLU A 200 -11.38 10.57 -6.79
N LEU A 201 -10.59 10.70 -5.72
CA LEU A 201 -10.37 9.60 -4.78
C LEU A 201 -11.50 9.55 -3.75
N ARG A 202 -12.10 8.36 -3.57
CA ARG A 202 -13.20 8.12 -2.65
C ARG A 202 -12.89 6.99 -1.69
N TYR A 203 -13.07 7.25 -0.40
CA TYR A 203 -12.95 6.24 0.62
C TYR A 203 -14.27 5.49 0.83
N ASP A 204 -14.23 4.17 0.81
CA ASP A 204 -15.34 3.31 1.21
C ASP A 204 -14.96 2.50 2.45
N ALA A 205 -15.55 2.83 3.60
CA ALA A 205 -15.30 2.17 4.87
C ALA A 205 -15.73 0.69 4.89
N GLU A 206 -16.62 0.28 3.99
CA GLU A 206 -17.11 -1.09 3.88
C GLU A 206 -16.29 -1.97 2.92
N ALA A 207 -15.40 -1.37 2.12
CA ALA A 207 -14.43 -2.10 1.30
C ALA A 207 -13.25 -2.53 2.18
N VAL A 208 -13.46 -3.58 3.00
CA VAL A 208 -12.53 -3.97 4.08
C VAL A 208 -11.58 -5.06 3.64
N ASN A 209 -10.32 -4.88 3.97
CA ASN A 209 -9.32 -5.93 3.97
C ASN A 209 -8.50 -5.96 5.28
N TYR A 210 -7.64 -6.96 5.43
CA TYR A 210 -6.91 -7.22 6.67
C TYR A 210 -5.44 -7.48 6.35
N HIS A 211 -4.58 -6.56 6.73
CA HIS A 211 -3.15 -6.71 6.55
C HIS A 211 -2.58 -7.63 7.65
N TRP A 212 -2.09 -8.78 7.21
CA TRP A 212 -1.58 -9.84 8.06
C TRP A 212 -0.05 -9.91 8.04
N HIS A 213 0.57 -8.88 8.52
CA HIS A 213 2.02 -8.90 8.72
C HIS A 213 2.40 -7.83 9.75
N PRO A 214 2.30 -8.15 11.05
CA PRO A 214 2.74 -7.21 12.07
C PRO A 214 4.23 -6.95 11.90
N VAL A 215 4.56 -5.71 11.52
CA VAL A 215 5.94 -5.31 11.30
C VAL A 215 6.60 -5.00 12.64
N PRO A 216 7.69 -5.68 13.01
CA PRO A 216 8.45 -5.37 14.23
C PRO A 216 8.92 -3.91 14.24
N PHE A 217 9.01 -3.31 15.42
CA PHE A 217 9.39 -1.90 15.57
C PHE A 217 10.73 -1.57 14.88
N ALA A 218 11.74 -2.43 15.01
CA ALA A 218 13.05 -2.24 14.39
C ALA A 218 12.98 -2.26 12.85
N GLU A 219 12.18 -3.15 12.27
CA GLU A 219 11.95 -3.22 10.84
C GLU A 219 11.19 -1.99 10.34
N GLN A 220 10.17 -1.54 11.06
CA GLN A 220 9.41 -0.34 10.71
C GLN A 220 10.26 0.93 10.74
N ILE A 221 11.25 1.02 11.63
CA ILE A 221 12.27 2.09 11.61
C ILE A 221 13.03 2.08 10.29
N GLY A 222 13.54 0.91 9.85
CA GLY A 222 14.23 0.78 8.57
C GLY A 222 13.34 1.15 7.38
N ARG A 223 12.09 0.67 7.38
CA ARG A 223 11.08 1.03 6.36
C ARG A 223 10.82 2.55 6.33
N SER A 224 10.72 3.20 7.50
CA SER A 224 10.54 4.66 7.60
C SER A 224 11.71 5.42 6.98
N GLU A 225 12.95 4.99 7.21
CA GLU A 225 14.12 5.61 6.62
C GLU A 225 14.15 5.47 5.09
N LEU A 226 13.81 4.29 4.56
CA LEU A 226 13.69 4.06 3.12
C LEU A 226 12.57 4.90 2.49
N ALA A 227 11.42 5.02 3.17
CA ALA A 227 10.33 5.90 2.74
C ALA A 227 10.78 7.37 2.68
N GLY A 228 11.60 7.82 3.62
CA GLY A 228 12.21 9.15 3.59
C GLY A 228 13.08 9.40 2.35
N VAL A 229 13.82 8.39 1.90
CA VAL A 229 14.58 8.46 0.63
C VAL A 229 13.63 8.58 -0.56
N SER A 230 12.57 7.78 -0.59
CA SER A 230 11.55 7.82 -1.65
C SER A 230 10.81 9.16 -1.70
N THR A 231 10.61 9.83 -0.54
CA THR A 231 10.04 11.18 -0.46
C THR A 231 10.82 12.21 -1.26
N VAL A 232 12.15 12.18 -1.16
CA VAL A 232 12.98 13.13 -1.91
C VAL A 232 12.89 12.88 -3.41
N ARG A 233 12.79 11.60 -3.83
CA ARG A 233 12.53 11.23 -5.23
C ARG A 233 11.19 11.76 -5.70
N PHE A 234 10.13 11.57 -4.91
CA PHE A 234 8.81 12.09 -5.20
C PHE A 234 8.85 13.62 -5.37
N TYR A 235 9.40 14.33 -4.38
CA TYR A 235 9.48 15.80 -4.43
C TYR A 235 10.27 16.33 -5.63
N ARG A 236 11.35 15.65 -6.03
CA ARG A 236 12.11 16.07 -7.23
C ARG A 236 11.32 15.95 -8.52
N LYS A 237 10.42 14.98 -8.60
CA LYS A 237 9.52 14.82 -9.76
C LYS A 237 8.36 15.82 -9.74
N HIS A 238 7.93 16.19 -8.54
CA HIS A 238 6.80 17.09 -8.30
C HIS A 238 7.20 18.16 -7.26
N PRO A 239 8.01 19.18 -7.66
CA PRO A 239 8.60 20.15 -6.73
C PRO A 239 7.59 21.22 -6.29
N GLU A 240 6.42 20.79 -5.83
CA GLU A 240 5.34 21.66 -5.40
C GLU A 240 5.32 21.80 -3.89
N PHE A 241 5.00 23.01 -3.40
CA PHE A 241 4.90 23.29 -1.97
C PHE A 241 3.93 22.33 -1.25
N GLY A 242 2.80 22.02 -1.88
CA GLY A 242 1.83 21.06 -1.36
C GLY A 242 2.39 19.65 -1.19
N VAL A 243 3.23 19.18 -2.12
CA VAL A 243 3.91 17.87 -2.01
C VAL A 243 4.89 17.88 -0.85
N MET A 244 5.72 18.93 -0.76
CA MET A 244 6.70 19.09 0.32
C MET A 244 6.04 19.07 1.71
N THR A 245 4.95 19.82 1.88
CA THR A 245 4.25 19.93 3.17
C THR A 245 3.50 18.66 3.52
N ASN A 246 2.78 18.08 2.57
CA ASN A 246 2.01 16.84 2.78
C ASN A 246 2.89 15.64 3.10
N LEU A 247 4.08 15.57 2.52
CA LEU A 247 5.07 14.54 2.84
C LEU A 247 5.93 14.90 4.08
N GLY A 248 5.63 15.98 4.79
CA GLY A 248 6.32 16.34 6.03
C GLY A 248 7.79 16.75 5.86
N MET A 249 8.22 17.09 4.64
CA MET A 249 9.58 17.53 4.32
C MET A 249 9.72 19.07 4.46
N THR A 250 9.33 19.61 5.61
CA THR A 250 9.33 21.04 5.85
C THR A 250 10.63 21.50 6.55
N PRO A 251 11.03 22.79 6.44
CA PRO A 251 12.15 23.33 7.19
C PRO A 251 12.02 23.10 8.70
N ILE A 252 10.79 23.20 9.24
CA ILE A 252 10.51 22.99 10.66
C ILE A 252 10.78 21.54 11.06
N SER A 253 10.26 20.57 10.29
CA SER A 253 10.48 19.16 10.58
C SER A 253 11.97 18.79 10.50
N LEU A 254 12.67 19.34 9.51
CA LEU A 254 14.13 19.14 9.34
C LEU A 254 14.94 19.77 10.48
N ALA A 255 14.52 20.92 11.02
CA ALA A 255 15.13 21.55 12.18
C ALA A 255 14.91 20.71 13.46
N LEU A 256 13.66 20.27 13.70
CA LEU A 256 13.33 19.38 14.83
C LEU A 256 14.12 18.06 14.79
N HIS A 257 14.29 17.47 13.60
CA HIS A 257 15.15 16.30 13.44
C HIS A 257 16.59 16.59 13.86
N SER A 258 17.16 17.77 13.48
CA SER A 258 18.52 18.15 13.86
C SER A 258 18.68 18.31 15.37
N LEU A 259 17.69 18.90 16.04
CA LEU A 259 17.65 19.03 17.51
C LEU A 259 17.61 17.65 18.19
N LEU A 260 16.76 16.74 17.74
CA LEU A 260 16.70 15.38 18.27
C LEU A 260 17.99 14.58 18.00
N ARG A 261 18.64 14.82 16.86
CA ARG A 261 19.93 14.20 16.55
C ARG A 261 21.00 14.67 17.54
N ALA A 262 21.06 15.96 17.85
CA ALA A 262 21.98 16.51 18.84
C ALA A 262 21.67 16.02 20.26
N ALA A 263 20.40 15.84 20.60
CA ALA A 263 19.94 15.33 21.90
C ALA A 263 19.87 13.78 21.93
N ALA A 264 20.98 13.10 21.63
CA ALA A 264 21.04 11.63 21.51
C ALA A 264 20.50 10.85 22.73
N PRO A 265 20.70 11.26 23.99
CA PRO A 265 20.10 10.58 25.15
C PRO A 265 18.57 10.63 25.13
N VAL A 266 17.98 11.77 24.79
CA VAL A 266 16.52 11.96 24.69
C VAL A 266 15.95 11.09 23.57
N ARG A 267 16.57 11.12 22.40
CA ARG A 267 16.18 10.28 21.27
C ARG A 267 16.18 8.79 21.63
N ARG A 268 17.25 8.29 22.26
CA ARG A 268 17.33 6.89 22.70
C ARG A 268 16.25 6.53 23.73
N ALA A 269 15.89 7.44 24.62
CA ALA A 269 14.82 7.23 25.59
C ALA A 269 13.45 7.11 24.87
N ILE A 270 13.18 7.96 23.85
CA ILE A 270 11.98 7.91 23.01
C ILE A 270 11.92 6.57 22.25
N GLU A 271 13.00 6.17 21.58
CA GLU A 271 13.06 4.91 20.84
C GLU A 271 12.78 3.71 21.75
N ARG A 272 13.38 3.67 22.97
CA ARG A 272 13.11 2.61 23.96
C ARG A 272 11.65 2.61 24.42
N ALA A 273 11.07 3.77 24.67
CA ALA A 273 9.66 3.87 25.07
C ALA A 273 8.69 3.40 23.95
N GLY A 274 9.06 3.59 22.68
CA GLY A 274 8.28 3.17 21.53
C GLY A 274 8.49 1.70 21.09
N ALA A 275 9.55 1.03 21.59
CA ALA A 275 10.03 -0.26 21.11
C ALA A 275 9.27 -1.47 21.68
N SER A 276 8.07 -1.31 22.26
CA SER A 276 7.30 -2.47 22.75
C SER A 276 6.90 -3.38 21.55
N GLU A 277 6.85 -4.70 21.78
CA GLU A 277 6.40 -5.66 20.78
C GLU A 277 4.92 -5.51 20.46
N GLU A 278 4.12 -5.12 21.45
CA GLU A 278 2.70 -4.80 21.23
C GLU A 278 2.52 -3.41 20.65
N ILE A 279 1.53 -3.26 19.76
CA ILE A 279 1.12 -1.95 19.26
C ILE A 279 0.51 -1.17 20.45
N PRO A 280 1.15 -0.07 20.91
CA PRO A 280 0.65 0.67 22.05
C PRO A 280 -0.76 1.20 21.78
N ARG A 281 -1.56 1.31 22.85
CA ARG A 281 -2.88 1.93 22.76
C ARG A 281 -2.73 3.39 22.29
N LYS A 282 -3.61 3.83 21.38
CA LYS A 282 -3.68 5.25 20.98
C LYS A 282 -3.77 6.15 22.21
N ASN A 283 -3.17 7.32 22.13
CA ASN A 283 -3.13 8.34 23.19
C ASN A 283 -2.33 7.93 24.46
N THR A 284 -1.42 6.98 24.36
CA THR A 284 -0.45 6.66 25.43
C THR A 284 0.94 7.16 25.05
N TRP A 285 1.81 7.38 26.08
CA TRP A 285 3.18 7.81 25.82
C TRP A 285 3.96 6.85 24.89
N PRO A 286 3.92 5.51 25.06
CA PRO A 286 4.58 4.60 24.13
C PRO A 286 4.10 4.75 22.68
N TYR A 287 2.81 5.05 22.46
CA TYR A 287 2.28 5.33 21.12
C TYR A 287 2.91 6.58 20.50
N PHE A 288 2.94 7.70 21.24
CA PHE A 288 3.55 8.93 20.74
C PHE A 288 5.06 8.78 20.55
N ALA A 289 5.75 8.13 21.47
CA ALA A 289 7.17 7.84 21.37
C ALA A 289 7.50 7.03 20.09
N ARG A 290 6.67 6.04 19.77
CA ARG A 290 6.78 5.26 18.53
C ARG A 290 6.60 6.14 17.29
N GLN A 291 5.60 7.02 17.25
CA GLN A 291 5.39 7.95 16.13
C GLN A 291 6.56 8.92 15.96
N ILE A 292 7.10 9.44 17.05
CA ILE A 292 8.27 10.34 17.03
C ILE A 292 9.50 9.59 16.50
N ALA A 293 9.71 8.33 16.92
CA ALA A 293 10.81 7.51 16.43
C ALA A 293 10.69 7.26 14.92
N TYR A 294 9.51 6.88 14.43
CA TYR A 294 9.27 6.69 12.99
C TYR A 294 9.52 7.95 12.19
N GLN A 295 9.01 9.09 12.66
CA GLN A 295 9.22 10.37 12.02
C GLN A 295 10.71 10.81 12.03
N TYR A 296 11.43 10.52 13.11
CA TYR A 296 12.86 10.81 13.18
C TYR A 296 13.64 10.01 12.12
N HIS A 297 13.40 8.72 12.01
CA HIS A 297 14.09 7.86 11.04
C HIS A 297 13.67 8.18 9.60
N TYR A 298 12.40 8.50 9.38
CA TYR A 298 11.92 9.00 8.09
C TYR A 298 12.71 10.26 7.65
N LEU A 299 12.84 11.26 8.52
CA LEU A 299 13.60 12.47 8.24
C LEU A 299 15.12 12.22 8.12
N THR A 300 15.63 11.18 8.76
CA THR A 300 17.01 10.70 8.54
C THR A 300 17.21 10.28 7.08
N GLY A 301 16.26 9.48 6.54
CA GLY A 301 16.25 9.10 5.13
C GLY A 301 16.13 10.30 4.18
N VAL A 302 15.26 11.25 4.49
CA VAL A 302 15.10 12.51 3.73
C VAL A 302 16.44 13.25 3.66
N LYS A 303 17.10 13.50 4.81
CA LYS A 303 18.39 14.22 4.85
C LYS A 303 19.49 13.49 4.10
N ARG A 304 19.56 12.16 4.26
CA ARG A 304 20.54 11.35 3.51
C ARG A 304 20.36 11.51 2.01
N ALA A 305 19.13 11.46 1.51
CA ALA A 305 18.85 11.58 0.08
C ALA A 305 19.07 13.00 -0.47
N LEU A 306 18.85 14.05 0.33
CA LEU A 306 19.19 15.41 -0.04
C LEU A 306 20.71 15.60 -0.17
N HIS A 307 21.50 15.13 0.80
CA HIS A 307 22.97 15.26 0.77
C HIS A 307 23.64 14.48 -0.36
N ASN A 308 23.16 13.27 -0.66
CA ASN A 308 23.71 12.46 -1.76
C ASN A 308 23.53 13.12 -3.13
N ALA A 309 22.57 14.02 -3.28
CA ALA A 309 22.33 14.75 -4.51
C ALA A 309 23.26 15.98 -4.65
N ASP A 310 23.53 16.66 -3.56
CA ASP A 310 24.43 17.83 -3.56
C ASP A 310 25.87 17.40 -3.87
N GLY A 311 26.24 16.15 -3.54
CA GLY A 311 27.52 15.55 -3.90
C GLY A 311 27.65 15.18 -5.39
N ALA A 312 26.56 14.72 -6.01
CA ALA A 312 26.55 14.33 -7.44
C ALA A 312 26.50 15.52 -8.42
N THR A 313 26.11 16.70 -7.95
CA THR A 313 26.09 17.95 -8.76
C THR A 313 27.39 18.73 -8.67
N ARG A 314 28.33 18.32 -7.79
CA ARG A 314 29.63 18.99 -7.58
C ARG A 314 30.82 18.22 -8.16
N SER A 315 30.61 17.09 -8.79
CA SER A 315 31.59 16.29 -9.53
C SER A 315 31.31 16.36 -11.03
#